data_01fdcd3526c1ee81d13dbff6cf2d584a
#
_entry.id   01fdcd3526c1ee81d13dbff6cf2d584a
#
_cell.length_a   1.000
_cell.length_b   1.000
_cell.length_c   1.000
_cell.angle_alpha   90.00
_cell.angle_beta   90.00
_cell.angle_gamma   90.00
#
_symmetry.space_group_name_H-M   'P 1'
#
loop_
_entity.id
_entity.type
_entity.pdbx_description
1 polymer ?
#
loop_
_entity_poly.entity_id
_entity_poly.type
_entity_poly.pdbx_seq_one_letter_code
_entity_poly.pdbx_strand_id
1 'polypeptide(L)'
;MVFFELFSHNPTIVKVPAGQALFSVGEEGHLMFVLSKGTAQVMVNDQVVETLEHGNIVGEMGIVSPGPRSATVVASSDCEFVAVDEKRFQFLVQQTPF
;
A
#
# COMPACT_ATOMS: atom_id res chain seq x y z
N MET A 1 -10.40 13.40 12.88
CA MET A 1 -9.98 13.00 11.58
C MET A 1 -10.22 11.52 11.34
N VAL A 2 -11.11 11.23 10.46
CA VAL A 2 -11.63 9.88 10.28
C VAL A 2 -10.56 8.90 9.78
N PHE A 3 -9.74 9.35 8.83
CA PHE A 3 -8.70 8.50 8.23
C PHE A 3 -7.75 7.97 9.29
N PHE A 4 -7.30 8.86 10.17
CA PHE A 4 -6.39 8.51 11.24
C PHE A 4 -7.06 7.60 12.27
N GLU A 5 -8.31 7.90 12.63
CA GLU A 5 -9.06 7.10 13.58
C GLU A 5 -9.28 5.68 13.07
N LEU A 6 -9.51 5.53 11.76
CA LEU A 6 -9.68 4.22 11.17
C LEU A 6 -8.44 3.36 11.36
N PHE A 7 -7.27 3.94 11.16
CA PHE A 7 -6.01 3.20 11.31
C PHE A 7 -5.63 2.97 12.76
N SER A 8 -6.17 3.75 13.69
CA SER A 8 -5.92 3.51 15.12
C SER A 8 -6.76 2.38 15.67
N HIS A 9 -7.77 1.92 14.91
CA HIS A 9 -8.66 0.82 15.30
C HIS A 9 -8.22 -0.46 14.60
N ASN A 10 -7.39 -1.25 15.27
CA ASN A 10 -6.93 -2.56 14.77
C ASN A 10 -6.34 -2.49 13.37
N PRO A 11 -5.35 -1.64 13.14
CA PRO A 11 -4.72 -1.59 11.82
C PRO A 11 -4.00 -2.90 11.53
N THR A 12 -4.05 -3.33 10.27
CA THR A 12 -3.26 -4.46 9.81
C THR A 12 -1.91 -3.93 9.34
N ILE A 13 -0.87 -4.21 10.11
CA ILE A 13 0.47 -3.74 9.81
C ILE A 13 1.24 -4.86 9.12
N VAL A 14 1.84 -4.55 7.97
CA VAL A 14 2.70 -5.47 7.24
C VAL A 14 4.12 -4.93 7.32
N LYS A 15 5.02 -5.72 7.90
CA LYS A 15 6.43 -5.34 8.03
C LYS A 15 7.20 -5.97 6.89
N VAL A 16 7.96 -5.14 6.19
CA VAL A 16 8.77 -5.57 5.04
C VAL A 16 10.21 -5.15 5.27
N PRO A 17 11.10 -6.10 5.54
CA PRO A 17 12.53 -5.79 5.73
C PRO A 17 13.14 -5.20 4.46
N ALA A 18 14.18 -4.40 4.63
CA ALA A 18 14.92 -3.83 3.51
C ALA A 18 15.33 -4.91 2.52
N GLY A 19 15.15 -4.64 1.24
CA GLY A 19 15.49 -5.57 0.16
C GLY A 19 14.40 -6.57 -0.20
N GLN A 20 13.33 -6.65 0.59
CA GLN A 20 12.23 -7.58 0.30
C GLN A 20 11.07 -6.85 -0.36
N ALA A 21 10.24 -7.61 -1.06
CA ALA A 21 9.09 -7.06 -1.77
C ALA A 21 7.84 -7.10 -0.90
N LEU A 22 7.07 -6.02 -0.93
CA LEU A 22 5.72 -6.00 -0.37
C LEU A 22 4.80 -6.86 -1.24
N PHE A 23 4.88 -6.65 -2.55
CA PHE A 23 4.24 -7.50 -3.55
C PHE A 23 5.04 -7.43 -4.84
N SER A 24 4.81 -8.39 -5.71
CA SER A 24 5.54 -8.49 -6.97
C SER A 24 4.58 -8.43 -8.15
N VAL A 25 5.09 -7.94 -9.29
CA VAL A 25 4.32 -7.88 -10.53
C VAL A 25 3.75 -9.26 -10.84
N GLY A 26 2.49 -9.30 -11.25
CA GLY A 26 1.80 -10.53 -11.60
C GLY A 26 1.07 -11.22 -10.46
N GLU A 27 1.37 -10.87 -9.20
CA GLU A 27 0.64 -11.42 -8.05
C GLU A 27 -0.79 -10.87 -8.04
N GLU A 28 -1.73 -11.71 -7.66
CA GLU A 28 -3.10 -11.26 -7.46
C GLU A 28 -3.16 -10.31 -6.27
N GLY A 29 -3.83 -9.19 -6.45
CA GLY A 29 -3.90 -8.18 -5.39
C GLY A 29 -5.27 -7.56 -5.28
N HIS A 30 -5.73 -7.42 -4.05
CA HIS A 30 -7.01 -6.79 -3.72
C HIS A 30 -6.90 -5.86 -2.51
N LEU A 31 -5.67 -5.59 -2.08
CA LEU A 31 -5.41 -4.66 -0.97
C LEU A 31 -4.65 -3.47 -1.48
N MET A 32 -4.88 -2.32 -0.86
CA MET A 32 -3.97 -1.19 -0.99
C MET A 32 -3.17 -1.04 0.29
N PHE A 33 -2.09 -0.29 0.22
CA PHE A 33 -1.20 -0.12 1.36
C PHE A 33 -0.81 1.35 1.50
N VAL A 34 -0.68 1.78 2.76
CA VAL A 34 -0.16 3.10 3.08
C VAL A 34 1.19 2.90 3.76
N LEU A 35 2.23 3.52 3.23
CA LEU A 35 3.56 3.43 3.84
C LEU A 35 3.58 4.27 5.11
N SER A 36 3.73 3.62 6.25
CA SER A 36 3.73 4.31 7.54
C SER A 36 5.13 4.48 8.13
N LYS A 37 6.11 3.69 7.65
CA LYS A 37 7.47 3.79 8.15
C LYS A 37 8.44 3.26 7.10
N GLY A 38 9.54 3.98 6.91
CA GLY A 38 10.59 3.59 5.97
C GLY A 38 10.41 4.19 4.59
N THR A 39 11.18 3.68 3.64
CA THR A 39 11.12 4.08 2.22
C THR A 39 11.07 2.84 1.35
N ALA A 40 10.40 2.95 0.20
CA ALA A 40 10.26 1.83 -0.72
C ALA A 40 10.31 2.34 -2.16
N GLN A 41 10.45 1.43 -3.11
CA GLN A 41 10.53 1.75 -4.52
C GLN A 41 9.52 0.94 -5.30
N VAL A 42 8.86 1.60 -6.26
CA VAL A 42 8.00 0.93 -7.23
C VAL A 42 8.84 0.63 -8.46
N MET A 43 8.85 -0.63 -8.88
CA MET A 43 9.71 -1.08 -9.97
C MET A 43 8.87 -1.72 -11.07
N VAL A 44 9.20 -1.35 -12.30
CA VAL A 44 8.62 -1.94 -13.51
C VAL A 44 9.77 -2.29 -14.43
N ASN A 45 9.87 -3.56 -14.86
CA ASN A 45 10.94 -4.04 -15.75
C ASN A 45 12.34 -3.68 -15.20
N ASP A 46 12.55 -3.94 -13.91
CA ASP A 46 13.83 -3.70 -13.23
C ASP A 46 14.23 -2.22 -13.17
N GLN A 47 13.29 -1.31 -13.40
CA GLN A 47 13.54 0.13 -13.30
C GLN A 47 12.69 0.72 -12.20
N VAL A 48 13.29 1.62 -11.42
CA VAL A 48 12.57 2.36 -10.39
C VAL A 48 11.77 3.44 -11.07
N VAL A 49 10.45 3.36 -10.96
CA VAL A 49 9.56 4.36 -11.57
C VAL A 49 9.02 5.34 -10.54
N GLU A 50 9.09 5.00 -9.26
CA GLU A 50 8.62 5.88 -8.19
C GLU A 50 9.31 5.50 -6.89
N THR A 51 9.60 6.50 -6.05
CA THR A 51 10.07 6.27 -4.68
C THR A 51 8.94 6.64 -3.72
N LEU A 52 8.68 5.75 -2.78
CA LEU A 52 7.60 5.91 -1.81
C LEU A 52 8.17 6.36 -0.48
N GLU A 53 7.46 7.30 0.14
CA GLU A 53 7.82 7.85 1.44
C GLU A 53 6.61 7.76 2.36
N HIS A 54 6.81 8.11 3.63
CA HIS A 54 5.76 8.11 4.64
C HIS A 54 4.51 8.83 4.12
N GLY A 55 3.38 8.16 4.22
CA GLY A 55 2.08 8.69 3.80
C GLY A 55 1.69 8.35 2.37
N ASN A 56 2.62 7.86 1.57
CA ASN A 56 2.29 7.47 0.19
C ASN A 56 1.45 6.20 0.18
N ILE A 57 0.59 6.11 -0.83
CA ILE A 57 -0.33 4.99 -1.02
C ILE A 57 0.12 4.20 -2.24
N VAL A 58 0.03 2.88 -2.15
CA VAL A 58 0.37 1.99 -3.26
C VAL A 58 -0.63 0.84 -3.33
N GLY A 59 -0.86 0.36 -4.54
CA GLY A 59 -1.75 -0.78 -4.76
C GLY A 59 -3.23 -0.44 -4.79
N GLU A 60 -3.59 0.85 -4.88
CA GLU A 60 -4.97 1.29 -4.87
C GLU A 60 -5.79 0.71 -6.01
N MET A 61 -5.15 0.38 -7.14
CA MET A 61 -5.86 -0.26 -8.25
C MET A 61 -6.38 -1.65 -7.88
N GLY A 62 -5.76 -2.31 -6.92
CA GLY A 62 -6.25 -3.59 -6.42
C GLY A 62 -7.62 -3.49 -5.77
N ILE A 63 -7.98 -2.31 -5.29
CA ILE A 63 -9.30 -2.04 -4.71
C ILE A 63 -10.31 -1.77 -5.83
N VAL A 64 -9.95 -0.90 -6.77
CA VAL A 64 -10.85 -0.44 -7.83
C VAL A 64 -11.07 -1.53 -8.88
N SER A 65 -10.01 -2.23 -9.24
CA SER A 65 -10.03 -3.26 -10.28
C SER A 65 -9.11 -4.40 -9.87
N PRO A 66 -9.59 -5.32 -9.02
CA PRO A 66 -8.75 -6.42 -8.54
C PRO A 66 -8.18 -7.25 -9.71
N GLY A 67 -6.94 -7.63 -9.58
CA GLY A 67 -6.26 -8.40 -10.61
C GLY A 67 -4.77 -8.47 -10.35
N PRO A 68 -3.99 -8.90 -11.35
CA PRO A 68 -2.54 -8.99 -11.19
C PRO A 68 -1.90 -7.63 -10.94
N ARG A 69 -0.92 -7.60 -10.05
CA ARG A 69 -0.15 -6.38 -9.79
C ARG A 69 0.63 -5.99 -11.04
N SER A 70 0.64 -4.70 -11.36
CA SER A 70 1.33 -4.17 -12.53
C SER A 70 2.78 -3.79 -12.25
N ALA A 71 3.18 -3.81 -11.00
CA ALA A 71 4.53 -3.42 -10.58
C ALA A 71 4.94 -4.21 -9.35
N THR A 72 6.23 -4.16 -9.05
CA THR A 72 6.81 -4.73 -7.83
C THR A 72 7.12 -3.57 -6.88
N VAL A 73 6.79 -3.72 -5.60
CA VAL A 73 7.14 -2.73 -4.57
C VAL A 73 8.17 -3.37 -3.64
N VAL A 74 9.35 -2.76 -3.59
CA VAL A 74 10.49 -3.28 -2.82
C VAL A 74 10.85 -2.28 -1.73
N ALA A 75 11.04 -2.78 -0.51
CA ALA A 75 11.49 -1.94 0.59
C ALA A 75 12.96 -1.57 0.39
N SER A 76 13.27 -0.28 0.41
CA SER A 76 14.66 0.19 0.36
C SER A 76 15.24 0.38 1.75
N SER A 77 14.38 0.46 2.76
CA SER A 77 14.75 0.37 4.17
C SER A 77 13.71 -0.52 4.84
N ASP A 78 13.87 -0.82 6.13
CA ASP A 78 12.85 -1.56 6.84
C ASP A 78 11.56 -0.75 6.84
N CYS A 79 10.49 -1.35 6.34
CA CYS A 79 9.22 -0.67 6.14
C CYS A 79 8.11 -1.26 6.97
N GLU A 80 7.13 -0.40 7.27
CA GLU A 80 5.83 -0.82 7.77
C GLU A 80 4.75 -0.21 6.89
N PHE A 81 3.83 -1.05 6.46
CA PHE A 81 2.69 -0.63 5.65
C PHE A 81 1.40 -0.94 6.39
N VAL A 82 0.41 -0.07 6.25
CA VAL A 82 -0.94 -0.33 6.72
C VAL A 82 -1.73 -0.90 5.56
N ALA A 83 -2.23 -2.12 5.71
CA ALA A 83 -3.04 -2.77 4.67
C ALA A 83 -4.48 -2.28 4.77
N VAL A 84 -5.07 -1.96 3.63
CA VAL A 84 -6.46 -1.47 3.54
C VAL A 84 -7.18 -2.34 2.52
N ASP A 85 -8.25 -2.99 2.95
CA ASP A 85 -9.10 -3.78 2.07
C ASP A 85 -10.21 -2.90 1.47
N GLU A 86 -10.99 -3.48 0.58
CA GLU A 86 -12.07 -2.77 -0.09
C GLU A 86 -13.07 -2.20 0.91
N LYS A 87 -13.40 -2.95 1.93
CA LYS A 87 -14.38 -2.52 2.92
C LYS A 87 -13.91 -1.29 3.68
N ARG A 88 -12.65 -1.27 4.11
CA ARG A 88 -12.08 -0.11 4.79
C ARG A 88 -11.94 1.07 3.85
N PHE A 89 -11.56 0.80 2.61
CA PHE A 89 -11.47 1.84 1.60
C PHE A 89 -12.84 2.52 1.38
N GLN A 90 -13.89 1.72 1.24
CA GLN A 90 -15.24 2.26 1.07
C GLN A 90 -15.67 3.08 2.28
N PHE A 91 -15.32 2.62 3.48
CA PHE A 91 -15.61 3.38 4.69
C PHE A 91 -14.92 4.75 4.66
N LEU A 92 -13.66 4.79 4.26
CA LEU A 92 -12.91 6.06 4.16
C LEU A 92 -13.57 7.01 3.16
N VAL A 93 -13.95 6.49 2.00
CA VAL A 93 -14.58 7.30 0.95
C VAL A 93 -15.92 7.87 1.44
N GLN A 94 -16.70 7.07 2.13
CA GLN A 94 -18.01 7.50 2.65
C GLN A 94 -17.86 8.56 3.75
N GLN A 95 -16.75 8.56 4.46
CA GLN A 95 -16.51 9.53 5.52
C GLN A 95 -15.96 10.85 4.99
N THR A 96 -15.61 10.91 3.71
CA THR A 96 -15.04 12.10 3.10
C THR A 96 -16.09 12.73 2.18
N PRO A 97 -16.76 13.79 2.61
CA PRO A 97 -17.76 14.43 1.75
C PRO A 97 -17.11 15.12 0.56
N PHE A 98 -17.82 15.15 -0.53
CA PHE A 98 -17.38 15.80 -1.76
C PHE A 98 -18.12 17.10 -1.97
#